data_8740703eb63ad586c814b38527e7dc80
#
_entry.id   8740703eb63ad586c814b38527e7dc80
#
_cell.length_a   1.000
_cell.length_b   1.000
_cell.length_c   1.000
_cell.angle_alpha   90.00
_cell.angle_beta   90.00
_cell.angle_gamma   90.00
#
_symmetry.space_group_name_H-M   'P 1'
#
loop_
_entity.id
_entity.type
_entity.pdbx_description
1 polymer ?
#
loop_
_entity_poly.entity_id
_entity_poly.type
_entity_poly.pdbx_seq_one_letter_code
_entity_poly.pdbx_strand_id
1 'polypeptide(L)'
;MKELSIYIHTPFCKSKCNYCSFYSVPLSKLKPVGGCADLEQYPELLINEINIMVEKYSLGGSHINSIYFGGGTPSMMPVNFFDNLMDYIRKSFKIAEVAEITAEINPESGNLEKLSDLKPLGINRLSVGAQSFDGGVLKTAGRIHNKNDIYNAVNNAKKAGFNNISLDLIIGLPGQTKDILYNDAKSILGLEPAHVSAYMLSVEKGTKFYEISKKRKIKGFAFTPEENIAEYYEILCGLLAEKSYARYEISNFAKNGYESRHNLNYWKRGEYLGLGPSASSFLKLENGKEIRKTNAADLEKYIRNISKKFHGGESDNSGVIQNNGDFIEILTEKDKTNEEIFLSLRTASGINAKRLSELAGREIIDKFIKEGFMQNSKENIILTLKGALLSSEIFARIMI
;
A
#
# COMPACT_ATOMS: atom_id res chain seq x y z
N MET A 1 8.04 25.37 4.02
CA MET A 1 6.79 24.62 3.87
C MET A 1 7.16 23.17 3.64
N LYS A 2 6.43 22.24 4.23
CA LYS A 2 6.72 20.80 4.11
C LYS A 2 6.14 20.21 2.82
N GLU A 3 6.83 19.22 2.29
CA GLU A 3 6.33 18.32 1.22
C GLU A 3 5.72 17.09 1.88
N LEU A 4 4.47 16.77 1.58
CA LEU A 4 3.71 15.76 2.30
C LEU A 4 2.87 14.90 1.35
N SER A 5 2.74 13.62 1.65
CA SER A 5 1.73 12.75 1.06
C SER A 5 0.61 12.46 2.07
N ILE A 6 -0.61 12.23 1.62
CA ILE A 6 -1.74 11.88 2.49
C ILE A 6 -2.24 10.47 2.13
N TYR A 7 -2.29 9.58 3.12
CA TYR A 7 -2.95 8.29 3.03
C TYR A 7 -4.25 8.30 3.82
N ILE A 8 -5.35 7.93 3.19
CA ILE A 8 -6.68 7.89 3.81
C ILE A 8 -7.13 6.43 3.87
N HIS A 9 -7.17 5.89 5.08
CA HIS A 9 -7.59 4.52 5.29
C HIS A 9 -9.11 4.43 5.39
N THR A 10 -9.72 3.69 4.48
CA THR A 10 -11.16 3.39 4.49
C THR A 10 -11.34 1.96 4.96
N PRO A 11 -11.76 1.71 6.22
CA PRO A 11 -11.72 0.36 6.80
C PRO A 11 -12.86 -0.55 6.34
N PHE A 12 -13.76 -0.10 5.48
CA PHE A 12 -14.98 -0.82 5.14
C PHE A 12 -14.81 -1.75 3.95
N CYS A 13 -15.33 -2.98 4.08
CA CYS A 13 -15.36 -3.98 3.01
C CYS A 13 -16.73 -4.64 2.93
N LYS A 14 -17.13 -5.11 1.73
CA LYS A 14 -18.30 -5.96 1.57
C LYS A 14 -18.08 -7.34 2.19
N SER A 15 -16.88 -7.90 2.00
CA SER A 15 -16.41 -9.12 2.67
C SER A 15 -14.91 -9.06 2.89
N LYS A 16 -14.38 -9.77 3.90
CA LYS A 16 -12.93 -9.84 4.15
C LYS A 16 -12.32 -11.00 3.38
N CYS A 17 -11.33 -10.70 2.52
CA CYS A 17 -10.59 -11.70 1.77
C CYS A 17 -9.75 -12.60 2.69
N ASN A 18 -9.51 -13.86 2.30
CA ASN A 18 -8.85 -14.86 3.12
C ASN A 18 -7.36 -14.58 3.40
N TYR A 19 -6.72 -13.77 2.56
CA TYR A 19 -5.31 -13.36 2.66
C TYR A 19 -5.11 -11.98 3.29
N CYS A 20 -6.18 -11.16 3.41
CA CYS A 20 -6.02 -9.73 3.71
C CYS A 20 -5.69 -9.48 5.17
N SER A 21 -4.51 -8.89 5.42
CA SER A 21 -4.03 -8.46 6.74
C SER A 21 -4.39 -7.01 7.06
N PHE A 22 -4.81 -6.22 6.07
CA PHE A 22 -5.22 -4.83 6.32
C PHE A 22 -6.39 -4.76 7.28
N TYR A 23 -6.37 -3.74 8.13
CA TYR A 23 -7.50 -3.48 9.00
C TYR A 23 -8.74 -3.19 8.18
N SER A 24 -9.73 -4.05 8.27
CA SER A 24 -10.99 -3.89 7.54
C SER A 24 -12.14 -4.56 8.29
N VAL A 25 -13.30 -3.91 8.24
CA VAL A 25 -14.54 -4.33 8.89
C VAL A 25 -15.57 -4.62 7.80
N PRO A 26 -16.05 -5.88 7.70
CA PRO A 26 -17.19 -6.18 6.81
C PRO A 26 -18.42 -5.38 7.23
N LEU A 27 -19.15 -4.79 6.26
CA LEU A 27 -20.35 -3.98 6.55
C LEU A 27 -21.38 -4.76 7.39
N SER A 28 -21.51 -6.07 7.19
CA SER A 28 -22.40 -6.94 7.98
C SER A 28 -22.02 -7.07 9.46
N LYS A 29 -20.82 -6.62 9.84
CA LYS A 29 -20.30 -6.65 11.22
C LYS A 29 -20.18 -5.25 11.84
N LEU A 30 -20.55 -4.21 11.11
CA LEU A 30 -20.59 -2.85 11.66
C LEU A 30 -21.66 -2.78 12.75
N LYS A 31 -21.24 -2.35 13.93
CA LYS A 31 -22.14 -2.06 15.05
C LYS A 31 -22.20 -0.54 15.20
N PRO A 32 -23.35 0.02 15.57
CA PRO A 32 -23.41 1.42 15.98
C PRO A 32 -22.49 1.66 17.18
N VAL A 33 -21.45 2.46 17.02
CA VAL A 33 -20.52 2.85 18.09
C VAL A 33 -20.62 4.34 18.31
N GLY A 34 -21.18 4.73 19.43
CA GLY A 34 -21.26 6.15 19.84
C GLY A 34 -21.97 7.07 18.86
N GLY A 35 -22.91 6.54 18.04
CA GLY A 35 -23.59 7.29 16.99
C GLY A 35 -22.82 7.35 15.63
N CYS A 36 -21.60 6.84 15.56
CA CYS A 36 -20.70 6.96 14.40
C CYS A 36 -20.50 5.66 13.60
N ALA A 37 -21.49 4.78 13.56
CA ALA A 37 -21.41 3.57 12.72
C ALA A 37 -21.86 3.80 11.28
N ASP A 38 -22.17 5.03 10.94
CA ASP A 38 -22.65 5.39 9.62
C ASP A 38 -21.48 5.79 8.71
N LEU A 39 -21.45 5.21 7.52
CA LEU A 39 -20.49 5.59 6.47
C LEU A 39 -20.58 7.10 6.17
N GLU A 40 -21.73 7.72 6.41
CA GLU A 40 -21.97 9.15 6.20
C GLU A 40 -21.23 10.04 7.21
N GLN A 41 -20.98 9.57 8.42
CA GLN A 41 -20.26 10.33 9.46
C GLN A 41 -18.74 10.12 9.41
N TYR A 42 -18.25 9.15 8.68
CA TYR A 42 -16.84 8.84 8.60
C TYR A 42 -15.96 9.99 8.05
N PRO A 43 -16.40 10.78 7.05
CA PRO A 43 -15.66 11.96 6.60
C PRO A 43 -15.40 12.98 7.73
N GLU A 44 -16.37 13.22 8.61
CA GLU A 44 -16.23 14.18 9.71
C GLU A 44 -15.16 13.74 10.72
N LEU A 45 -15.05 12.43 10.98
CA LEU A 45 -13.98 11.89 11.85
C LEU A 45 -12.60 12.14 11.25
N LEU A 46 -12.45 11.92 9.93
CA LEU A 46 -11.19 12.17 9.23
C LEU A 46 -10.85 13.68 9.20
N ILE A 47 -11.84 14.52 8.99
CA ILE A 47 -11.69 16.00 9.06
C ILE A 47 -11.23 16.43 10.45
N ASN A 48 -11.82 15.89 11.51
CA ASN A 48 -11.40 16.16 12.87
C ASN A 48 -9.96 15.69 13.13
N GLU A 49 -9.58 14.51 12.58
CA GLU A 49 -8.20 14.04 12.65
C GLU A 49 -7.24 14.98 11.92
N ILE A 50 -7.60 15.46 10.72
CA ILE A 50 -6.79 16.44 10.00
C ILE A 50 -6.54 17.68 10.86
N ASN A 51 -7.58 18.22 11.51
CA ASN A 51 -7.45 19.40 12.40
C ASN A 51 -6.47 19.13 13.55
N ILE A 52 -6.63 18.01 14.23
CA ILE A 52 -5.74 17.59 15.32
C ILE A 52 -4.28 17.50 14.85
N MET A 53 -4.06 16.86 13.70
CA MET A 53 -2.71 16.66 13.16
C MET A 53 -2.09 17.95 12.64
N VAL A 54 -2.88 18.80 11.99
CA VAL A 54 -2.44 20.13 11.52
C VAL A 54 -2.03 21.01 12.70
N GLU A 55 -2.84 21.08 13.75
CA GLU A 55 -2.54 21.87 14.95
C GLU A 55 -1.30 21.32 15.67
N LYS A 56 -1.28 20.01 15.96
CA LYS A 56 -0.24 19.37 16.76
C LYS A 56 1.15 19.41 16.13
N TYR A 57 1.22 19.25 14.80
CA TYR A 57 2.49 19.12 14.07
C TYR A 57 2.78 20.27 13.10
N SER A 58 2.01 21.36 13.19
CA SER A 58 2.18 22.57 12.35
C SER A 58 2.19 22.24 10.85
N LEU A 59 1.23 21.41 10.41
CA LEU A 59 1.18 20.92 9.01
C LEU A 59 0.39 21.85 8.07
N GLY A 60 -0.26 22.88 8.58
CA GLY A 60 -1.08 23.79 7.78
C GLY A 60 -0.32 24.41 6.61
N GLY A 61 -0.94 24.44 5.43
CA GLY A 61 -0.33 24.98 4.23
C GLY A 61 0.83 24.16 3.63
N SER A 62 1.07 22.93 4.11
CA SER A 62 2.03 22.00 3.49
C SER A 62 1.67 21.71 2.03
N HIS A 63 2.67 21.41 1.18
CA HIS A 63 2.47 21.03 -0.20
C HIS A 63 2.18 19.53 -0.29
N ILE A 64 1.05 19.17 -0.87
CA ILE A 64 0.63 17.78 -1.04
C ILE A 64 0.98 17.29 -2.44
N ASN A 65 1.88 16.31 -2.52
CA ASN A 65 2.34 15.71 -3.77
C ASN A 65 1.55 14.46 -4.16
N SER A 66 0.94 13.78 -3.19
CA SER A 66 0.02 12.67 -3.46
C SER A 66 -1.03 12.49 -2.36
N ILE A 67 -2.20 12.00 -2.77
CA ILE A 67 -3.29 11.56 -1.90
C ILE A 67 -3.67 10.14 -2.31
N TYR A 68 -3.80 9.26 -1.34
CA TYR A 68 -4.13 7.86 -1.60
C TYR A 68 -5.30 7.40 -0.72
N PHE A 69 -6.43 7.09 -1.35
CA PHE A 69 -7.58 6.47 -0.70
C PHE A 69 -7.42 4.95 -0.80
N GLY A 70 -7.14 4.30 0.33
CA GLY A 70 -6.86 2.86 0.38
C GLY A 70 -7.44 2.17 1.60
N GLY A 71 -7.02 0.92 1.82
CA GLY A 71 -7.30 0.13 3.01
C GLY A 71 -8.25 -1.04 2.82
N GLY A 72 -9.51 -0.90 3.15
CA GLY A 72 -10.56 -1.90 2.90
C GLY A 72 -11.01 -1.83 1.45
N THR A 73 -12.03 -1.02 1.18
CA THR A 73 -12.57 -0.82 -0.17
C THR A 73 -13.08 0.62 -0.31
N PRO A 74 -12.22 1.60 -0.64
CA PRO A 74 -12.63 2.99 -0.78
C PRO A 74 -13.76 3.19 -1.78
N SER A 75 -13.79 2.42 -2.87
CA SER A 75 -14.86 2.47 -3.86
C SER A 75 -16.25 2.06 -3.34
N MET A 76 -16.38 1.59 -2.12
CA MET A 76 -17.70 1.39 -1.47
C MET A 76 -18.27 2.68 -0.89
N MET A 77 -17.42 3.66 -0.56
CA MET A 77 -17.85 4.93 -0.03
C MET A 77 -18.68 5.72 -1.06
N PRO A 78 -19.69 6.47 -0.64
CA PRO A 78 -20.44 7.32 -1.56
C PRO A 78 -19.56 8.46 -2.11
N VAL A 79 -19.94 9.06 -3.24
CA VAL A 79 -19.14 10.10 -3.91
C VAL A 79 -18.92 11.32 -3.00
N ASN A 80 -19.92 11.71 -2.21
CA ASN A 80 -19.82 12.81 -1.25
C ASN A 80 -18.75 12.60 -0.16
N PHE A 81 -18.36 11.36 0.14
CA PHE A 81 -17.22 11.06 1.01
C PHE A 81 -15.93 11.65 0.42
N PHE A 82 -15.68 11.41 -0.86
CA PHE A 82 -14.49 11.93 -1.54
C PHE A 82 -14.56 13.45 -1.70
N ASP A 83 -15.73 13.98 -2.06
CA ASP A 83 -15.96 15.41 -2.25
C ASP A 83 -15.69 16.20 -0.97
N ASN A 84 -16.34 15.82 0.14
CA ASN A 84 -16.16 16.46 1.44
C ASN A 84 -14.70 16.45 1.90
N LEU A 85 -14.00 15.32 1.74
CA LEU A 85 -12.60 15.23 2.14
C LEU A 85 -11.67 16.02 1.23
N MET A 86 -11.87 15.94 -0.09
CA MET A 86 -11.05 16.70 -1.05
C MET A 86 -11.20 18.20 -0.87
N ASP A 87 -12.43 18.68 -0.62
CA ASP A 87 -12.69 20.09 -0.32
C ASP A 87 -11.99 20.54 0.95
N TYR A 88 -12.04 19.69 2.00
CA TYR A 88 -11.38 20.02 3.25
C TYR A 88 -9.87 20.02 3.14
N ILE A 89 -9.30 19.04 2.43
CA ILE A 89 -7.85 18.94 2.16
C ILE A 89 -7.38 20.17 1.38
N ARG A 90 -8.13 20.61 0.36
CA ARG A 90 -7.81 21.85 -0.40
C ARG A 90 -7.82 23.11 0.46
N LYS A 91 -8.66 23.18 1.50
CA LYS A 91 -8.70 24.31 2.44
C LYS A 91 -7.53 24.28 3.43
N SER A 92 -7.07 23.09 3.83
CA SER A 92 -6.06 22.90 4.87
C SER A 92 -4.63 22.90 4.31
N PHE A 93 -4.45 22.49 3.05
CA PHE A 93 -3.15 22.22 2.40
C PHE A 93 -3.10 22.83 0.99
N LYS A 94 -1.89 22.90 0.43
CA LYS A 94 -1.66 23.27 -0.96
C LYS A 94 -1.45 22.01 -1.79
N ILE A 95 -2.45 21.59 -2.55
CA ILE A 95 -2.30 20.44 -3.45
C ILE A 95 -1.47 20.87 -4.66
N ALA A 96 -0.39 20.14 -4.96
CA ALA A 96 0.43 20.40 -6.14
C ALA A 96 -0.42 20.18 -7.41
N GLU A 97 -0.21 21.01 -8.43
CA GLU A 97 -0.95 20.94 -9.70
C GLU A 97 -0.87 19.54 -10.34
N VAL A 98 0.29 18.91 -10.21
CA VAL A 98 0.57 17.57 -10.73
C VAL A 98 0.45 16.46 -9.67
N ALA A 99 -0.25 16.70 -8.55
CA ALA A 99 -0.41 15.71 -7.50
C ALA A 99 -1.06 14.41 -8.02
N GLU A 100 -0.53 13.27 -7.57
CA GLU A 100 -1.16 11.97 -7.80
C GLU A 100 -2.28 11.76 -6.76
N ILE A 101 -3.52 11.61 -7.22
CA ILE A 101 -4.67 11.32 -6.36
C ILE A 101 -5.24 9.96 -6.76
N THR A 102 -4.96 8.96 -5.92
CA THR A 102 -5.31 7.55 -6.17
C THR A 102 -6.53 7.12 -5.37
N ALA A 103 -7.41 6.34 -5.98
CA ALA A 103 -8.43 5.56 -5.28
C ALA A 103 -8.32 4.07 -5.60
N GLU A 104 -8.35 3.22 -4.56
CA GLU A 104 -8.47 1.79 -4.70
C GLU A 104 -9.91 1.40 -5.06
N ILE A 105 -10.03 0.45 -5.97
CA ILE A 105 -11.31 -0.04 -6.48
C ILE A 105 -11.32 -1.56 -6.44
N ASN A 106 -12.41 -2.13 -5.92
CA ASN A 106 -12.72 -3.52 -6.21
C ASN A 106 -13.51 -3.62 -7.52
N PRO A 107 -13.27 -4.63 -8.36
CA PRO A 107 -13.93 -4.78 -9.66
C PRO A 107 -15.45 -4.69 -9.59
N GLU A 108 -16.08 -5.29 -8.58
CA GLU A 108 -17.53 -5.28 -8.38
C GLU A 108 -18.13 -3.90 -8.02
N SER A 109 -17.27 -2.91 -7.69
CA SER A 109 -17.70 -1.54 -7.36
C SER A 109 -17.27 -0.50 -8.39
N GLY A 110 -16.59 -0.93 -9.47
CA GLY A 110 -16.08 -0.06 -10.54
C GLY A 110 -17.14 0.23 -11.63
N ASN A 111 -18.33 0.78 -11.27
CA ASN A 111 -19.33 1.17 -12.25
C ASN A 111 -18.99 2.53 -12.89
N LEU A 112 -19.48 2.75 -14.13
CA LEU A 112 -19.15 3.92 -14.93
C LEU A 112 -19.61 5.23 -14.28
N GLU A 113 -20.82 5.28 -13.74
CA GLU A 113 -21.40 6.46 -13.12
C GLU A 113 -20.50 6.97 -12.00
N LYS A 114 -20.21 6.12 -11.03
CA LYS A 114 -19.35 6.46 -9.91
C LYS A 114 -17.95 6.90 -10.34
N LEU A 115 -17.34 6.19 -11.29
CA LEU A 115 -16.01 6.56 -11.78
C LEU A 115 -16.02 7.91 -12.51
N SER A 116 -17.09 8.22 -13.24
CA SER A 116 -17.29 9.52 -13.88
C SER A 116 -17.43 10.65 -12.84
N ASP A 117 -18.07 10.38 -11.71
CA ASP A 117 -18.23 11.35 -10.62
C ASP A 117 -16.94 11.58 -9.82
N LEU A 118 -16.08 10.56 -9.71
CA LEU A 118 -14.79 10.68 -9.00
C LEU A 118 -13.77 11.53 -9.77
N LYS A 119 -13.81 11.51 -11.10
CA LYS A 119 -12.85 12.20 -11.95
C LYS A 119 -12.80 13.73 -11.72
N PRO A 120 -13.93 14.46 -11.70
CA PRO A 120 -13.93 15.91 -11.47
C PRO A 120 -13.51 16.30 -10.04
N LEU A 121 -13.55 15.39 -9.06
CA LEU A 121 -13.05 15.62 -7.73
C LEU A 121 -11.52 15.67 -7.65
N GLY A 122 -10.84 15.35 -8.77
CA GLY A 122 -9.39 15.39 -8.88
C GLY A 122 -8.73 14.01 -8.79
N ILE A 123 -9.49 12.93 -8.58
CA ILE A 123 -8.92 11.58 -8.63
C ILE A 123 -8.42 11.33 -10.04
N ASN A 124 -7.12 11.01 -10.16
CA ASN A 124 -6.46 10.88 -11.47
C ASN A 124 -5.76 9.53 -11.67
N ARG A 125 -5.70 8.68 -10.64
CA ARG A 125 -5.18 7.31 -10.68
C ARG A 125 -6.15 6.35 -10.01
N LEU A 126 -6.33 5.16 -10.59
CA LEU A 126 -7.12 4.07 -10.02
C LEU A 126 -6.25 2.84 -9.80
N SER A 127 -6.40 2.14 -8.66
CA SER A 127 -5.79 0.84 -8.39
C SER A 127 -6.90 -0.20 -8.29
N VAL A 128 -6.94 -1.15 -9.22
CA VAL A 128 -8.01 -2.14 -9.36
C VAL A 128 -7.53 -3.49 -8.85
N GLY A 129 -8.09 -3.96 -7.76
CA GLY A 129 -7.73 -5.22 -7.12
C GLY A 129 -8.22 -6.45 -7.89
N ALA A 130 -7.58 -6.81 -8.99
CA ALA A 130 -7.92 -7.98 -9.79
C ALA A 130 -7.56 -9.30 -9.09
N GLN A 131 -6.37 -9.38 -8.53
CA GLN A 131 -5.75 -10.50 -7.80
C GLN A 131 -5.47 -11.74 -8.68
N SER A 132 -6.40 -12.20 -9.50
CA SER A 132 -6.31 -13.25 -10.52
C SER A 132 -7.49 -13.11 -11.48
N PHE A 133 -7.40 -13.72 -12.67
CA PHE A 133 -8.51 -13.85 -13.61
C PHE A 133 -9.12 -15.27 -13.60
N ASP A 134 -8.60 -16.16 -12.77
CA ASP A 134 -9.13 -17.52 -12.57
C ASP A 134 -10.21 -17.53 -11.48
N GLY A 135 -11.40 -18.02 -11.80
CA GLY A 135 -12.53 -18.05 -10.87
C GLY A 135 -12.33 -18.97 -9.66
N GLY A 136 -11.56 -20.07 -9.80
CA GLY A 136 -11.24 -20.99 -8.73
C GLY A 136 -10.28 -20.35 -7.73
N VAL A 137 -9.24 -19.69 -8.24
CA VAL A 137 -8.26 -18.94 -7.43
C VAL A 137 -8.94 -17.79 -6.71
N LEU A 138 -9.77 -16.98 -7.40
CA LEU A 138 -10.53 -15.89 -6.79
C LEU A 138 -11.46 -16.39 -5.66
N LYS A 139 -12.18 -17.48 -5.88
CA LYS A 139 -13.04 -18.10 -4.87
C LYS A 139 -12.24 -18.55 -3.65
N THR A 140 -11.09 -19.18 -3.86
CA THR A 140 -10.19 -19.61 -2.77
C THR A 140 -9.63 -18.44 -2.00
N ALA A 141 -9.31 -17.32 -2.68
CA ALA A 141 -8.87 -16.07 -2.08
C ALA A 141 -9.99 -15.35 -1.30
N GLY A 142 -11.26 -15.77 -1.45
CA GLY A 142 -12.42 -15.12 -0.82
C GLY A 142 -12.87 -13.86 -1.55
N ARG A 143 -12.55 -13.75 -2.85
CA ARG A 143 -13.04 -12.65 -3.71
C ARG A 143 -14.47 -12.93 -4.15
N ILE A 144 -15.26 -11.87 -4.28
CA ILE A 144 -16.68 -11.94 -4.68
C ILE A 144 -16.91 -11.57 -6.15
N HIS A 145 -15.90 -10.96 -6.78
CA HIS A 145 -15.92 -10.63 -8.20
C HIS A 145 -15.41 -11.80 -9.06
N ASN A 146 -15.67 -11.73 -10.33
CA ASN A 146 -15.21 -12.65 -11.35
C ASN A 146 -14.40 -11.92 -12.44
N LYS A 147 -13.91 -12.66 -13.42
CA LYS A 147 -13.11 -12.15 -14.55
C LYS A 147 -13.83 -11.02 -15.32
N ASN A 148 -15.14 -11.15 -15.57
CA ASN A 148 -15.89 -10.15 -16.34
C ASN A 148 -16.00 -8.83 -15.56
N ASP A 149 -16.10 -8.89 -14.24
CA ASP A 149 -16.13 -7.69 -13.39
C ASP A 149 -14.83 -6.90 -13.52
N ILE A 150 -13.66 -7.59 -13.64
CA ILE A 150 -12.37 -6.94 -13.85
C ILE A 150 -12.34 -6.21 -15.20
N TYR A 151 -12.76 -6.90 -16.29
CA TYR A 151 -12.82 -6.26 -17.61
C TYR A 151 -13.77 -5.07 -17.63
N ASN A 152 -14.93 -5.20 -17.01
CA ASN A 152 -15.93 -4.14 -16.92
C ASN A 152 -15.40 -2.94 -16.14
N ALA A 153 -14.76 -3.15 -14.99
CA ALA A 153 -14.20 -2.07 -14.18
C ALA A 153 -13.14 -1.28 -14.94
N VAL A 154 -12.20 -1.97 -15.62
CA VAL A 154 -11.16 -1.31 -16.42
C VAL A 154 -11.75 -0.56 -17.62
N ASN A 155 -12.70 -1.15 -18.32
CA ASN A 155 -13.36 -0.50 -19.45
C ASN A 155 -14.18 0.72 -18.99
N ASN A 156 -14.87 0.63 -17.87
CA ASN A 156 -15.59 1.75 -17.28
C ASN A 156 -14.64 2.87 -16.85
N ALA A 157 -13.49 2.50 -16.25
CA ALA A 157 -12.45 3.48 -15.88
C ALA A 157 -11.92 4.23 -17.12
N LYS A 158 -11.62 3.51 -18.21
CA LYS A 158 -11.20 4.13 -19.48
C LYS A 158 -12.30 5.03 -20.06
N LYS A 159 -13.56 4.61 -20.06
CA LYS A 159 -14.71 5.42 -20.51
C LYS A 159 -14.92 6.67 -19.64
N ALA A 160 -14.65 6.59 -18.34
CA ALA A 160 -14.68 7.73 -17.41
C ALA A 160 -13.44 8.65 -17.55
N GLY A 161 -12.53 8.38 -18.49
CA GLY A 161 -11.37 9.22 -18.80
C GLY A 161 -10.15 8.97 -17.91
N PHE A 162 -10.05 7.82 -17.22
CA PHE A 162 -8.85 7.43 -16.50
C PHE A 162 -7.84 6.75 -17.43
N ASN A 163 -6.65 7.34 -17.54
CA ASN A 163 -5.52 6.77 -18.27
C ASN A 163 -4.47 6.14 -17.35
N ASN A 164 -4.42 6.56 -16.09
CA ASN A 164 -3.53 5.99 -15.08
C ASN A 164 -4.29 4.93 -14.27
N ILE A 165 -4.26 3.69 -14.76
CA ILE A 165 -4.93 2.55 -14.14
C ILE A 165 -3.88 1.52 -13.75
N SER A 166 -3.86 1.14 -12.48
CA SER A 166 -3.11 0.00 -11.95
C SER A 166 -4.00 -1.23 -11.90
N LEU A 167 -3.45 -2.39 -12.25
CA LEU A 167 -4.05 -3.69 -11.96
C LEU A 167 -3.19 -4.44 -10.94
N ASP A 168 -3.81 -4.89 -9.86
CA ASP A 168 -3.11 -5.56 -8.77
C ASP A 168 -3.31 -7.07 -8.88
N LEU A 169 -2.21 -7.82 -8.89
CA LEU A 169 -2.15 -9.29 -8.85
C LEU A 169 -1.58 -9.78 -7.54
N ILE A 170 -1.96 -11.00 -7.18
CA ILE A 170 -1.28 -11.77 -6.14
C ILE A 170 -0.71 -13.05 -6.76
N ILE A 171 0.60 -13.23 -6.61
CA ILE A 171 1.34 -14.39 -7.05
C ILE A 171 1.37 -15.41 -5.90
N GLY A 172 1.10 -16.69 -6.20
CA GLY A 172 1.15 -17.75 -5.21
C GLY A 172 -0.14 -17.96 -4.42
N LEU A 173 -1.28 -17.43 -4.90
CA LEU A 173 -2.57 -17.79 -4.33
C LEU A 173 -2.81 -19.30 -4.38
N PRO A 174 -3.44 -19.89 -3.35
CA PRO A 174 -3.76 -21.31 -3.34
C PRO A 174 -4.60 -21.73 -4.56
N GLY A 175 -4.12 -22.75 -5.26
CA GLY A 175 -4.70 -23.24 -6.51
C GLY A 175 -4.16 -22.56 -7.78
N GLN A 176 -3.33 -21.53 -7.67
CA GLN A 176 -2.67 -20.92 -8.82
C GLN A 176 -1.61 -21.87 -9.40
N THR A 177 -1.72 -22.18 -10.68
CA THR A 177 -0.72 -22.95 -11.44
C THR A 177 0.06 -22.02 -12.35
N LYS A 178 1.12 -22.52 -12.94
CA LYS A 178 1.90 -21.80 -13.95
C LYS A 178 1.05 -21.35 -15.14
N ASP A 179 0.15 -22.21 -15.62
CA ASP A 179 -0.77 -21.88 -16.72
C ASP A 179 -1.76 -20.80 -16.34
N ILE A 180 -2.27 -20.84 -15.09
CA ILE A 180 -3.15 -19.78 -14.57
C ILE A 180 -2.38 -18.45 -14.53
N LEU A 181 -1.14 -18.42 -14.04
CA LEU A 181 -0.31 -17.23 -14.04
C LEU A 181 -0.09 -16.65 -15.44
N TYR A 182 0.24 -17.49 -16.43
CA TYR A 182 0.36 -17.06 -17.82
C TYR A 182 -0.94 -16.44 -18.35
N ASN A 183 -2.09 -17.04 -18.05
CA ASN A 183 -3.39 -16.54 -18.46
C ASN A 183 -3.74 -15.22 -17.74
N ASP A 184 -3.39 -15.08 -16.45
CA ASP A 184 -3.54 -13.83 -15.68
C ASP A 184 -2.68 -12.73 -16.32
N ALA A 185 -1.39 -13.00 -16.59
CA ALA A 185 -0.49 -12.06 -17.24
C ALA A 185 -1.00 -11.63 -18.62
N LYS A 186 -1.44 -12.59 -19.46
CA LYS A 186 -2.02 -12.31 -20.77
C LYS A 186 -3.29 -11.45 -20.68
N SER A 187 -4.14 -11.72 -19.69
CA SER A 187 -5.36 -10.95 -19.46
C SER A 187 -5.05 -9.50 -19.05
N ILE A 188 -4.06 -9.30 -18.16
CA ILE A 188 -3.58 -7.95 -17.79
C ILE A 188 -3.01 -7.23 -18.99
N LEU A 189 -2.09 -7.86 -19.71
CA LEU A 189 -1.45 -7.24 -20.88
C LEU A 189 -2.47 -6.89 -21.97
N GLY A 190 -3.53 -7.69 -22.14
CA GLY A 190 -4.65 -7.39 -23.04
C GLY A 190 -5.51 -6.20 -22.61
N LEU A 191 -5.52 -5.87 -21.32
CA LEU A 191 -6.19 -4.67 -20.79
C LEU A 191 -5.33 -3.41 -20.88
N GLU A 192 -4.02 -3.53 -21.16
CA GLU A 192 -3.06 -2.43 -21.35
C GLU A 192 -3.08 -1.39 -20.22
N PRO A 193 -3.02 -1.77 -18.94
CA PRO A 193 -2.96 -0.78 -17.87
C PRO A 193 -1.69 0.06 -17.97
N ALA A 194 -1.64 1.19 -17.27
CA ALA A 194 -0.44 2.00 -17.15
C ALA A 194 0.57 1.42 -16.13
N HIS A 195 0.05 0.64 -15.17
CA HIS A 195 0.78 0.13 -14.02
C HIS A 195 0.29 -1.27 -13.64
N VAL A 196 1.17 -2.11 -13.10
CA VAL A 196 0.84 -3.43 -12.56
C VAL A 196 1.50 -3.57 -11.21
N SER A 197 0.71 -3.92 -10.18
CA SER A 197 1.22 -4.37 -8.89
C SER A 197 1.17 -5.90 -8.85
N ALA A 198 2.28 -6.52 -8.50
CA ALA A 198 2.40 -7.99 -8.42
C ALA A 198 2.98 -8.39 -7.07
N TYR A 199 2.09 -8.68 -6.14
CA TYR A 199 2.47 -9.04 -4.77
C TYR A 199 2.66 -10.54 -4.64
N MET A 200 3.77 -10.99 -4.08
CA MET A 200 3.92 -12.38 -3.66
C MET A 200 3.06 -12.60 -2.40
N LEU A 201 2.29 -13.69 -2.37
CA LEU A 201 1.43 -14.00 -1.24
C LEU A 201 2.27 -14.17 0.04
N SER A 202 1.97 -13.34 1.03
CA SER A 202 2.43 -13.55 2.41
C SER A 202 1.27 -14.01 3.29
N VAL A 203 1.52 -15.03 4.12
CA VAL A 203 0.50 -15.59 5.02
C VAL A 203 0.61 -14.93 6.39
N GLU A 204 -0.07 -13.80 6.53
CA GLU A 204 0.02 -12.94 7.69
C GLU A 204 -0.86 -13.39 8.84
N LYS A 205 -0.36 -13.24 10.09
CA LYS A 205 -1.12 -13.49 11.33
C LYS A 205 -2.42 -12.69 11.34
N GLY A 206 -3.52 -13.32 11.79
CA GLY A 206 -4.85 -12.69 11.81
C GLY A 206 -5.64 -12.86 10.51
N THR A 207 -5.05 -13.45 9.46
CA THR A 207 -5.77 -13.79 8.23
C THR A 207 -6.36 -15.20 8.30
N LYS A 208 -7.39 -15.46 7.48
CA LYS A 208 -7.96 -16.81 7.36
C LYS A 208 -6.95 -17.81 6.79
N PHE A 209 -6.08 -17.39 5.89
CA PHE A 209 -5.02 -18.24 5.38
C PHE A 209 -4.02 -18.63 6.47
N TYR A 210 -3.70 -17.74 7.41
CA TYR A 210 -2.87 -18.08 8.56
C TYR A 210 -3.52 -19.14 9.47
N GLU A 211 -4.82 -19.04 9.71
CA GLU A 211 -5.54 -20.05 10.48
C GLU A 211 -5.60 -21.41 9.77
N ILE A 212 -5.67 -21.37 8.43
CA ILE A 212 -5.61 -22.57 7.59
C ILE A 212 -4.21 -23.18 7.62
N SER A 213 -3.14 -22.38 7.53
CA SER A 213 -1.76 -22.87 7.51
C SER A 213 -1.37 -23.64 8.77
N LYS A 214 -2.00 -23.35 9.91
CA LYS A 214 -1.79 -24.07 11.17
C LYS A 214 -2.48 -25.43 11.24
N LYS A 215 -3.42 -25.70 10.35
CA LYS A 215 -4.14 -26.99 10.33
C LYS A 215 -3.34 -28.02 9.53
N ARG A 216 -3.17 -29.22 10.07
CA ARG A 216 -2.27 -30.26 9.52
C ARG A 216 -2.54 -30.67 8.06
N LYS A 217 -3.76 -30.70 7.59
CA LYS A 217 -4.15 -30.90 6.16
C LYS A 217 -5.64 -30.54 5.99
N ILE A 218 -5.97 -29.77 4.98
CA ILE A 218 -7.36 -29.56 4.54
C ILE A 218 -7.49 -30.24 3.19
N LYS A 219 -8.43 -31.18 3.05
CA LYS A 219 -8.67 -31.91 1.81
C LYS A 219 -9.00 -30.92 0.68
N GLY A 220 -8.24 -30.98 -0.40
CA GLY A 220 -8.43 -30.13 -1.59
C GLY A 220 -7.92 -28.69 -1.45
N PHE A 221 -7.09 -28.40 -0.42
CA PHE A 221 -6.45 -27.10 -0.25
C PHE A 221 -4.94 -27.27 -0.05
N ALA A 222 -4.14 -26.54 -0.84
CA ALA A 222 -2.70 -26.46 -0.69
C ALA A 222 -2.22 -25.05 -0.98
N PHE A 223 -1.28 -24.57 -0.19
CA PHE A 223 -0.54 -23.34 -0.51
C PHE A 223 0.42 -23.62 -1.68
N THR A 224 0.65 -22.60 -2.50
CA THR A 224 1.67 -22.66 -3.55
C THR A 224 3.05 -22.74 -2.90
N PRO A 225 3.92 -23.69 -3.26
CA PRO A 225 5.28 -23.78 -2.74
C PRO A 225 6.09 -22.51 -3.03
N GLU A 226 7.01 -22.16 -2.13
CA GLU A 226 7.81 -20.92 -2.27
C GLU A 226 8.65 -20.90 -3.53
N GLU A 227 9.22 -22.05 -3.93
CA GLU A 227 9.97 -22.21 -5.18
C GLU A 227 9.10 -21.90 -6.42
N ASN A 228 7.83 -22.28 -6.39
CA ASN A 228 6.90 -21.97 -7.47
C ASN A 228 6.53 -20.47 -7.47
N ILE A 229 6.40 -19.86 -6.30
CA ILE A 229 6.13 -18.39 -6.19
C ILE A 229 7.30 -17.63 -6.81
N ALA A 230 8.55 -18.04 -6.53
CA ALA A 230 9.74 -17.43 -7.11
C ALA A 230 9.76 -17.57 -8.63
N GLU A 231 9.51 -18.80 -9.15
CA GLU A 231 9.42 -19.05 -10.60
C GLU A 231 8.30 -18.20 -11.24
N TYR A 232 7.13 -18.11 -10.61
CA TYR A 232 6.00 -17.33 -11.13
C TYR A 232 6.32 -15.84 -11.18
N TYR A 233 7.01 -15.32 -10.16
CA TYR A 233 7.44 -13.93 -10.16
C TYR A 233 8.44 -13.64 -11.30
N GLU A 234 9.42 -14.51 -11.52
CA GLU A 234 10.38 -14.38 -12.63
C GLU A 234 9.70 -14.39 -14.00
N ILE A 235 8.77 -15.33 -14.21
CA ILE A 235 7.98 -15.40 -15.45
C ILE A 235 7.19 -14.10 -15.67
N LEU A 236 6.49 -13.62 -14.65
CA LEU A 236 5.70 -12.40 -14.77
C LEU A 236 6.58 -11.18 -15.06
N CYS A 237 7.74 -11.06 -14.40
CA CYS A 237 8.73 -10.01 -14.68
C CYS A 237 9.17 -10.01 -16.15
N GLY A 238 9.45 -11.19 -16.72
CA GLY A 238 9.82 -11.33 -18.13
C GLY A 238 8.70 -10.87 -19.07
N LEU A 239 7.47 -11.37 -18.86
CA LEU A 239 6.32 -11.01 -19.68
C LEU A 239 5.98 -9.52 -19.63
N LEU A 240 6.09 -8.90 -18.45
CA LEU A 240 5.87 -7.45 -18.29
C LEU A 240 6.98 -6.64 -18.98
N ALA A 241 8.25 -7.05 -18.85
CA ALA A 241 9.37 -6.37 -19.49
C ALA A 241 9.27 -6.38 -21.02
N GLU A 242 8.83 -7.50 -21.64
CA GLU A 242 8.57 -7.61 -23.07
C GLU A 242 7.53 -6.60 -23.59
N LYS A 243 6.66 -6.11 -22.70
CA LYS A 243 5.62 -5.11 -22.98
C LYS A 243 5.96 -3.72 -22.43
N SER A 244 7.25 -3.47 -22.17
CA SER A 244 7.78 -2.16 -21.72
C SER A 244 7.26 -1.72 -20.34
N TYR A 245 6.88 -2.64 -19.47
CA TYR A 245 6.67 -2.33 -18.06
C TYR A 245 7.99 -2.49 -17.31
N ALA A 246 8.56 -1.40 -16.85
CA ALA A 246 9.76 -1.40 -16.04
C ALA A 246 9.43 -1.71 -14.56
N ARG A 247 10.15 -2.64 -13.95
CA ARG A 247 10.10 -2.84 -12.51
C ARG A 247 10.79 -1.66 -11.83
N TYR A 248 10.07 -0.82 -11.10
CA TYR A 248 10.64 0.32 -10.40
C TYR A 248 10.83 0.09 -8.88
N GLU A 249 10.17 -0.94 -8.33
CA GLU A 249 10.44 -1.51 -7.00
C GLU A 249 10.03 -2.99 -6.99
N ILE A 250 10.18 -3.69 -5.86
CA ILE A 250 10.05 -5.17 -5.79
C ILE A 250 8.69 -5.65 -6.33
N SER A 251 7.60 -4.99 -6.00
CA SER A 251 6.25 -5.47 -6.32
C SER A 251 5.56 -4.68 -7.43
N ASN A 252 6.16 -3.60 -7.94
CA ASN A 252 5.46 -2.69 -8.84
C ASN A 252 6.19 -2.44 -10.16
N PHE A 253 5.40 -2.46 -11.23
CA PHE A 253 5.83 -2.32 -12.62
C PHE A 253 5.00 -1.23 -13.30
N ALA A 254 5.62 -0.39 -14.09
CA ALA A 254 4.94 0.70 -14.77
C ALA A 254 5.47 0.94 -16.18
N LYS A 255 4.63 1.47 -17.05
CA LYS A 255 5.07 2.19 -18.22
C LYS A 255 5.77 3.48 -17.77
N ASN A 256 6.73 3.96 -18.55
CA ASN A 256 7.50 5.15 -18.19
C ASN A 256 6.60 6.34 -17.83
N GLY A 257 6.84 6.94 -16.65
CA GLY A 257 6.09 8.09 -16.12
C GLY A 257 4.79 7.73 -15.39
N TYR A 258 4.48 6.44 -15.22
CA TYR A 258 3.30 5.95 -14.50
C TYR A 258 3.63 5.22 -13.18
N GLU A 259 4.88 5.36 -12.71
CA GLU A 259 5.28 4.88 -11.39
C GLU A 259 4.43 5.55 -10.31
N SER A 260 3.93 4.80 -9.32
CA SER A 260 3.14 5.40 -8.23
C SER A 260 4.00 6.36 -7.41
N ARG A 261 3.68 7.64 -7.48
CA ARG A 261 4.38 8.70 -6.72
C ARG A 261 4.17 8.54 -5.23
N HIS A 262 2.98 8.08 -4.83
CA HIS A 262 2.67 7.81 -3.43
C HIS A 262 3.56 6.69 -2.87
N ASN A 263 3.70 5.56 -3.58
CA ASN A 263 4.57 4.46 -3.18
C ASN A 263 6.04 4.89 -3.18
N LEU A 264 6.48 5.63 -4.22
CA LEU A 264 7.83 6.16 -4.28
C LEU A 264 8.15 7.12 -3.12
N ASN A 265 7.17 7.86 -2.62
CA ASN A 265 7.36 8.71 -1.43
C ASN A 265 7.72 7.87 -0.20
N TYR A 266 7.09 6.72 0.02
CA TYR A 266 7.46 5.80 1.10
C TYR A 266 8.89 5.29 0.95
N TRP A 267 9.26 4.84 -0.26
CA TRP A 267 10.59 4.28 -0.52
C TRP A 267 11.72 5.32 -0.40
N LYS A 268 11.41 6.60 -0.57
CA LYS A 268 12.34 7.74 -0.39
C LYS A 268 12.35 8.31 1.02
N ARG A 269 11.69 7.67 1.99
CA ARG A 269 11.49 8.22 3.35
C ARG A 269 10.92 9.64 3.33
N GLY A 270 10.00 9.93 2.39
CA GLY A 270 9.25 11.18 2.34
C GLY A 270 8.21 11.23 3.45
N GLU A 271 7.90 12.44 3.94
CA GLU A 271 6.87 12.63 4.97
C GLU A 271 5.48 12.26 4.43
N TYR A 272 4.68 11.65 5.30
CA TYR A 272 3.28 11.34 4.98
C TYR A 272 2.39 11.37 6.21
N LEU A 273 1.15 11.78 5.99
CA LEU A 273 0.07 11.83 6.97
C LEU A 273 -0.90 10.70 6.69
N GLY A 274 -1.01 9.74 7.61
CA GLY A 274 -2.01 8.68 7.57
C GLY A 274 -3.23 9.04 8.41
N LEU A 275 -4.39 8.96 7.80
CA LEU A 275 -5.69 9.26 8.40
C LEU A 275 -6.57 8.01 8.44
N GLY A 276 -7.33 7.86 9.50
CA GLY A 276 -8.21 6.70 9.72
C GLY A 276 -7.58 5.60 10.58
N PRO A 277 -8.38 4.60 11.01
CA PRO A 277 -7.91 3.52 11.89
C PRO A 277 -6.81 2.70 11.24
N SER A 278 -5.79 2.31 12.01
CA SER A 278 -4.60 1.57 11.53
C SER A 278 -3.71 2.32 10.54
N ALA A 279 -4.02 3.56 10.17
CA ALA A 279 -3.16 4.36 9.31
C ALA A 279 -1.90 4.80 10.05
N SER A 280 -0.76 4.78 9.34
CA SER A 280 0.50 5.28 9.87
C SER A 280 0.87 6.63 9.25
N SER A 281 1.55 7.47 10.02
CA SER A 281 2.17 8.72 9.57
C SER A 281 3.67 8.67 9.83
N PHE A 282 4.44 9.32 8.98
CA PHE A 282 5.86 9.58 9.22
C PHE A 282 6.13 11.07 9.06
N LEU A 283 6.64 11.70 10.11
CA LEU A 283 6.83 13.15 10.17
C LEU A 283 8.23 13.49 10.71
N LYS A 284 8.83 14.51 10.11
CA LYS A 284 10.08 15.12 10.58
C LYS A 284 9.74 16.40 11.34
N LEU A 285 10.01 16.41 12.64
CA LEU A 285 9.65 17.53 13.50
C LEU A 285 10.70 18.66 13.43
N GLU A 286 10.29 19.88 13.75
CA GLU A 286 11.18 21.06 13.76
C GLU A 286 12.40 20.93 14.69
N ASN A 287 12.27 20.14 15.76
CA ASN A 287 13.36 19.84 16.70
C ASN A 287 14.35 18.75 16.18
N GLY A 288 14.22 18.34 14.92
CA GLY A 288 15.08 17.34 14.27
C GLY A 288 14.70 15.88 14.58
N LYS A 289 13.73 15.62 15.45
CA LYS A 289 13.22 14.27 15.68
C LYS A 289 12.37 13.81 14.50
N GLU A 290 12.45 12.52 14.23
CA GLU A 290 11.55 11.84 13.28
C GLU A 290 10.64 10.91 14.05
N ILE A 291 9.36 10.95 13.75
CA ILE A 291 8.34 10.14 14.42
C ILE A 291 7.54 9.30 13.43
N ARG A 292 7.17 8.10 13.88
CA ARG A 292 6.13 7.29 13.24
C ARG A 292 4.95 7.18 14.19
N LYS A 293 3.77 7.64 13.74
CA LYS A 293 2.52 7.49 14.46
C LYS A 293 1.66 6.46 13.72
N THR A 294 1.09 5.51 14.46
CA THR A 294 0.09 4.58 13.92
C THR A 294 -1.18 4.70 14.75
N ASN A 295 -2.30 4.90 14.08
CA ASN A 295 -3.60 4.99 14.71
C ASN A 295 -4.06 3.61 15.20
N ALA A 296 -4.93 3.59 16.20
CA ALA A 296 -5.52 2.36 16.72
C ALA A 296 -6.12 1.50 15.59
N ALA A 297 -5.74 0.22 15.56
CA ALA A 297 -6.29 -0.78 14.64
C ALA A 297 -7.62 -1.34 15.16
N ASP A 298 -8.48 -0.45 15.64
CA ASP A 298 -9.82 -0.74 16.16
C ASP A 298 -10.67 0.52 15.97
N LEU A 299 -11.77 0.40 15.25
CA LEU A 299 -12.61 1.53 14.87
C LEU A 299 -13.19 2.25 16.10
N GLU A 300 -13.59 1.52 17.14
CA GLU A 300 -14.16 2.14 18.36
C GLU A 300 -13.11 2.93 19.10
N LYS A 301 -11.89 2.38 19.25
CA LYS A 301 -10.79 3.08 19.90
C LYS A 301 -10.38 4.31 19.11
N TYR A 302 -10.29 4.18 17.77
CA TYR A 302 -10.00 5.30 16.88
C TYR A 302 -11.03 6.43 17.06
N ILE A 303 -12.33 6.13 17.00
CA ILE A 303 -13.39 7.11 17.20
C ILE A 303 -13.25 7.83 18.55
N ARG A 304 -13.02 7.05 19.63
CA ARG A 304 -12.82 7.63 20.98
C ARG A 304 -11.61 8.56 21.05
N ASN A 305 -10.51 8.21 20.37
CA ASN A 305 -9.29 9.04 20.36
C ASN A 305 -9.53 10.38 19.64
N ILE A 306 -10.22 10.34 18.49
CA ILE A 306 -10.52 11.54 17.72
C ILE A 306 -11.55 12.43 18.44
N SER A 307 -12.56 11.84 19.11
CA SER A 307 -13.60 12.59 19.84
C SER A 307 -13.10 13.22 21.14
N LYS A 308 -12.05 12.68 21.76
CA LYS A 308 -11.50 13.14 23.03
C LYS A 308 -10.32 14.07 22.84
N LYS A 309 -10.35 15.16 22.09
CA LYS A 309 -9.21 16.08 21.93
C LYS A 309 -7.93 15.56 22.61
N PHE A 310 -6.95 15.15 21.84
CA PHE A 310 -5.73 14.45 22.25
C PHE A 310 -5.09 15.10 23.49
N HIS A 311 -5.31 14.55 24.68
CA HIS A 311 -4.55 14.91 25.88
C HIS A 311 -3.32 14.02 25.91
N GLY A 312 -2.14 14.64 26.04
CA GLY A 312 -0.84 13.95 25.93
C GLY A 312 -0.75 12.69 26.76
N GLY A 313 -0.33 11.59 26.11
CA GLY A 313 0.07 10.37 26.80
C GLY A 313 1.46 10.52 27.41
N GLU A 314 1.73 9.82 28.52
CA GLU A 314 3.06 9.74 29.11
C GLU A 314 3.98 8.87 28.23
N SER A 315 5.21 9.32 28.00
CA SER A 315 6.25 8.51 27.35
C SER A 315 6.86 7.57 28.38
N ASP A 316 7.04 6.29 28.01
CA ASP A 316 7.93 5.42 28.73
C ASP A 316 9.41 5.71 28.33
N ASN A 317 10.36 5.11 29.06
CA ASN A 317 11.80 5.28 28.80
C ASN A 317 12.27 4.67 27.46
N SER A 318 11.38 3.98 26.70
CA SER A 318 11.70 3.36 25.41
C SER A 318 11.53 4.32 24.21
N GLY A 319 11.06 5.53 24.43
CA GLY A 319 10.72 6.47 23.36
C GLY A 319 9.42 6.16 22.62
N VAL A 320 8.66 5.20 23.12
CA VAL A 320 7.36 4.78 22.60
C VAL A 320 6.24 5.36 23.46
N ILE A 321 5.26 6.00 22.82
CA ILE A 321 4.06 6.50 23.48
C ILE A 321 2.87 5.67 23.02
N GLN A 322 2.24 4.96 23.94
CA GLN A 322 0.98 4.26 23.68
C GLN A 322 -0.17 4.99 24.36
N ASN A 323 -1.18 5.34 23.59
CA ASN A 323 -2.40 5.94 24.13
C ASN A 323 -3.64 5.32 23.48
N ASN A 324 -4.38 4.54 24.25
CA ASN A 324 -5.65 3.92 23.84
C ASN A 324 -5.58 3.21 22.47
N GLY A 325 -4.44 2.55 22.19
CA GLY A 325 -4.18 1.81 20.94
C GLY A 325 -3.52 2.61 19.82
N ASP A 326 -3.35 3.93 19.97
CA ASP A 326 -2.42 4.69 19.13
C ASP A 326 -0.99 4.41 19.58
N PHE A 327 -0.09 4.36 18.62
CA PHE A 327 1.33 4.09 18.82
C PHE A 327 2.17 5.22 18.20
N ILE A 328 3.07 5.81 18.97
CA ILE A 328 4.02 6.81 18.47
C ILE A 328 5.42 6.35 18.84
N GLU A 329 6.27 6.24 17.84
CA GLU A 329 7.67 5.87 17.92
C GLU A 329 8.54 7.05 17.53
N ILE A 330 9.56 7.36 18.32
CA ILE A 330 10.62 8.31 17.97
C ILE A 330 11.76 7.50 17.37
N LEU A 331 12.08 7.73 16.10
CA LEU A 331 13.09 6.96 15.39
C LEU A 331 14.50 7.31 15.87
N THR A 332 15.26 6.28 16.25
CA THR A 332 16.68 6.39 16.57
C THR A 332 17.53 6.52 15.30
N GLU A 333 18.79 6.90 15.41
CA GLU A 333 19.72 6.91 14.26
C GLU A 333 19.89 5.53 13.64
N LYS A 334 19.82 4.48 14.46
CA LYS A 334 19.82 3.09 13.98
C LYS A 334 18.60 2.79 13.12
N ASP A 335 17.39 3.18 13.55
CA ASP A 335 16.17 2.97 12.79
C ASP A 335 16.22 3.71 11.46
N LYS A 336 16.68 4.97 11.47
CA LYS A 336 16.84 5.79 10.25
C LYS A 336 17.82 5.14 9.26
N THR A 337 18.93 4.62 9.77
CA THR A 337 19.94 3.93 8.97
C THR A 337 19.38 2.66 8.34
N ASN A 338 18.72 1.83 9.14
CA ASN A 338 18.10 0.60 8.66
C ASN A 338 17.03 0.89 7.60
N GLU A 339 16.21 1.92 7.82
CA GLU A 339 15.23 2.36 6.83
C GLU A 339 15.87 2.88 5.54
N GLU A 340 16.93 3.65 5.61
CA GLU A 340 17.67 4.11 4.44
C GLU A 340 18.13 2.92 3.59
N ILE A 341 18.66 1.88 4.23
CA ILE A 341 19.14 0.68 3.55
C ILE A 341 17.99 -0.06 2.87
N PHE A 342 16.99 -0.51 3.64
CA PHE A 342 16.00 -1.44 3.09
C PHE A 342 15.01 -0.75 2.15
N LEU A 343 14.63 0.51 2.39
CA LEU A 343 13.72 1.24 1.50
C LEU A 343 14.37 1.55 0.16
N SER A 344 15.65 2.01 0.19
CA SER A 344 16.38 2.30 -1.05
C SER A 344 16.61 1.05 -1.89
N LEU A 345 17.06 -0.06 -1.27
CA LEU A 345 17.31 -1.32 -1.97
C LEU A 345 16.04 -2.00 -2.51
N ARG A 346 14.85 -1.66 -2.01
CA ARG A 346 13.60 -2.11 -2.61
C ARG A 346 13.38 -1.54 -4.01
N THR A 347 13.95 -0.37 -4.30
CA THR A 347 13.74 0.34 -5.57
C THR A 347 14.75 -0.06 -6.62
N ALA A 348 14.38 0.10 -7.90
CA ALA A 348 15.30 -0.10 -9.02
C ALA A 348 16.42 0.96 -9.08
N SER A 349 16.27 2.08 -8.37
CA SER A 349 17.34 3.09 -8.24
C SER A 349 18.40 2.69 -7.21
N GLY A 350 18.05 1.85 -6.23
CA GLY A 350 18.98 1.39 -5.21
C GLY A 350 19.52 2.46 -4.29
N ILE A 351 20.69 2.21 -3.73
CA ILE A 351 21.43 3.07 -2.79
C ILE A 351 22.85 3.32 -3.30
N ASN A 352 23.39 4.52 -3.06
CA ASN A 352 24.78 4.85 -3.42
C ASN A 352 25.77 3.82 -2.83
N ALA A 353 26.68 3.30 -3.65
CA ALA A 353 27.59 2.20 -3.30
C ALA A 353 28.50 2.55 -2.12
N LYS A 354 29.06 3.78 -2.10
CA LYS A 354 29.88 4.25 -1.00
C LYS A 354 29.08 4.33 0.29
N ARG A 355 27.90 4.94 0.22
CA ARG A 355 26.99 5.08 1.37
C ARG A 355 26.58 3.73 1.94
N LEU A 356 26.19 2.77 1.09
CA LEU A 356 25.82 1.42 1.54
C LEU A 356 27.02 0.72 2.22
N SER A 357 28.23 0.86 1.68
CA SER A 357 29.44 0.27 2.26
C SER A 357 29.78 0.88 3.63
N GLU A 358 29.53 2.17 3.82
CA GLU A 358 29.68 2.85 5.12
C GLU A 358 28.68 2.33 6.16
N LEU A 359 27.44 2.07 5.74
CA LEU A 359 26.36 1.66 6.64
C LEU A 359 26.42 0.17 7.00
N ALA A 360 26.59 -0.71 6.01
CA ALA A 360 26.45 -2.15 6.16
C ALA A 360 27.79 -2.93 6.14
N GLY A 361 28.89 -2.26 5.79
CA GLY A 361 30.20 -2.88 5.63
C GLY A 361 30.41 -3.46 4.21
N ARG A 362 31.62 -3.24 3.67
CA ARG A 362 31.97 -3.58 2.29
C ARG A 362 31.99 -5.08 2.01
N GLU A 363 32.52 -5.87 2.93
CA GLU A 363 32.67 -7.32 2.74
C GLU A 363 31.34 -8.04 2.45
N ILE A 364 30.28 -7.71 3.17
CA ILE A 364 28.98 -8.33 2.98
C ILE A 364 28.35 -7.91 1.64
N ILE A 365 28.56 -6.67 1.23
CA ILE A 365 28.07 -6.17 -0.05
C ILE A 365 28.79 -6.88 -1.22
N ASP A 366 30.12 -6.95 -1.18
CA ASP A 366 30.94 -7.65 -2.18
C ASP A 366 30.55 -9.13 -2.27
N LYS A 367 30.23 -9.77 -1.13
CA LYS A 367 29.71 -11.14 -1.09
C LYS A 367 28.37 -11.25 -1.81
N PHE A 368 27.40 -10.38 -1.53
CA PHE A 368 26.08 -10.42 -2.20
C PHE A 368 26.18 -10.10 -3.70
N ILE A 369 27.12 -9.27 -4.12
CA ILE A 369 27.38 -9.04 -5.55
C ILE A 369 27.95 -10.32 -6.19
N LYS A 370 28.94 -10.97 -5.56
CA LYS A 370 29.54 -12.22 -6.05
C LYS A 370 28.51 -13.37 -6.13
N GLU A 371 27.59 -13.43 -5.19
CA GLU A 371 26.50 -14.43 -5.15
C GLU A 371 25.34 -14.10 -6.13
N GLY A 372 25.40 -12.95 -6.79
CA GLY A 372 24.42 -12.51 -7.78
C GLY A 372 23.10 -11.98 -7.20
N PHE A 373 23.07 -11.61 -5.92
CA PHE A 373 21.90 -10.99 -5.28
C PHE A 373 21.84 -9.47 -5.46
N MET A 374 23.01 -8.86 -5.59
CA MET A 374 23.17 -7.43 -5.83
C MET A 374 24.01 -7.20 -7.08
N GLN A 375 23.88 -6.02 -7.67
CA GLN A 375 24.72 -5.58 -8.77
C GLN A 375 24.97 -4.06 -8.72
N ASN A 376 26.09 -3.65 -9.34
CA ASN A 376 26.37 -2.24 -9.54
C ASN A 376 25.49 -1.68 -10.67
N SER A 377 24.94 -0.52 -10.45
CA SER A 377 24.17 0.26 -11.42
C SER A 377 24.60 1.71 -11.35
N LYS A 378 25.51 2.12 -12.25
CA LYS A 378 26.19 3.43 -12.18
C LYS A 378 26.91 3.58 -10.82
N GLU A 379 26.55 4.58 -10.03
CA GLU A 379 27.10 4.84 -8.71
C GLU A 379 26.36 4.12 -7.57
N ASN A 380 25.30 3.38 -7.89
CA ASN A 380 24.41 2.74 -6.93
C ASN A 380 24.59 1.21 -6.95
N ILE A 381 24.16 0.60 -5.86
CA ILE A 381 23.93 -0.84 -5.73
C ILE A 381 22.41 -1.07 -5.73
N ILE A 382 21.97 -2.02 -6.54
CA ILE A 382 20.59 -2.45 -6.66
C ILE A 382 20.47 -3.95 -6.42
N LEU A 383 19.27 -4.40 -6.02
CA LEU A 383 18.95 -5.82 -6.00
C LEU A 383 18.72 -6.34 -7.43
N THR A 384 19.34 -7.48 -7.75
CA THR A 384 18.98 -8.26 -8.94
C THR A 384 17.56 -8.84 -8.78
N LEU A 385 17.04 -9.51 -9.79
CA LEU A 385 15.76 -10.23 -9.65
C LEU A 385 15.84 -11.30 -8.55
N LYS A 386 16.95 -12.07 -8.54
CA LYS A 386 17.25 -13.05 -7.49
C LYS A 386 17.34 -12.42 -6.10
N GLY A 387 17.96 -11.24 -5.99
CA GLY A 387 18.04 -10.50 -4.74
C GLY A 387 16.68 -9.95 -4.27
N ALA A 388 15.82 -9.54 -5.19
CA ALA A 388 14.47 -9.09 -4.87
C ALA A 388 13.61 -10.19 -4.24
N LEU A 389 13.73 -11.42 -4.73
CA LEU A 389 13.05 -12.61 -4.18
C LEU A 389 13.49 -12.93 -2.74
N LEU A 390 14.75 -12.69 -2.40
CA LEU A 390 15.34 -12.96 -1.09
C LEU A 390 15.62 -11.66 -0.30
N SER A 391 14.89 -10.60 -0.61
CA SER A 391 15.14 -9.28 -0.03
C SER A 391 15.06 -9.25 1.50
N SER A 392 14.12 -9.99 2.09
CA SER A 392 13.97 -10.06 3.55
C SER A 392 15.19 -10.67 4.25
N GLU A 393 15.77 -11.76 3.70
CA GLU A 393 16.98 -12.38 4.22
C GLU A 393 18.22 -11.49 4.03
N ILE A 394 18.28 -10.80 2.88
CA ILE A 394 19.36 -9.84 2.61
C ILE A 394 19.28 -8.69 3.60
N PHE A 395 18.12 -8.09 3.78
CA PHE A 395 17.95 -6.98 4.74
C PHE A 395 18.27 -7.40 6.18
N ALA A 396 17.81 -8.59 6.61
CA ALA A 396 18.12 -9.11 7.94
C ALA A 396 19.64 -9.28 8.21
N ARG A 397 20.46 -9.39 7.15
CA ARG A 397 21.93 -9.55 7.28
C ARG A 397 22.74 -8.25 7.17
N ILE A 398 22.16 -7.21 6.57
CA ILE A 398 22.87 -5.93 6.34
C ILE A 398 22.38 -4.79 7.24
N MET A 399 21.22 -4.92 7.85
CA MET A 399 20.74 -3.97 8.87
C MET A 399 21.54 -4.14 10.17
N ILE A 400 21.76 -3.02 10.85
CA ILE A 400 22.57 -2.92 12.07
C ILE A 400 21.73 -2.96 13.35
#